data_3cfa099d9d6288e081043818dd527240
#
_entry.id   3cfa099d9d6288e081043818dd527240
#
_cell.length_a   1.000
_cell.length_b   1.000
_cell.length_c   1.000
_cell.angle_alpha   90.00
_cell.angle_beta   90.00
_cell.angle_gamma   90.00
#
_symmetry.space_group_name_H-M   'P 1'
#
loop_
_entity.id
_entity.type
_entity.pdbx_description
1 polymer ?
#
loop_
_entity_poly.entity_id
_entity_poly.type
_entity_poly.pdbx_seq_one_letter_code
_entity_poly.pdbx_strand_id
1 'polypeptide(L)'
;MRRLTKGARAESLWLRAEKQEEQGKMRAAFRLMLASAKLGNVSAQVNVGNYYDDGRGVRRNRLAALHWFKKAYRRGYSSAAHNIGVVYRKEGKAHRSLYWFSRSVQLGDAESNLEIGKHFLHSENDPRKAIVYFKRVKPTRWVSQAGYEEATRFLRAAKRRLEARQLA
;
A
#
# COMPACT_ATOMS: atom_id res chain seq x y z
N MET A 1 -22.77 33.36 6.97
CA MET A 1 -21.98 32.13 7.10
C MET A 1 -21.15 31.90 5.84
N ARG A 2 -19.80 31.92 5.91
CA ARG A 2 -18.94 31.60 4.75
C ARG A 2 -19.12 30.11 4.40
N ARG A 3 -19.52 29.81 3.17
CA ARG A 3 -19.56 28.42 2.67
C ARG A 3 -18.13 27.89 2.63
N LEU A 4 -17.90 26.74 3.23
CA LEU A 4 -16.62 26.02 3.15
C LEU A 4 -16.25 25.77 1.69
N THR A 5 -14.97 25.94 1.34
CA THR A 5 -14.47 25.51 0.03
C THR A 5 -14.65 23.99 -0.14
N LYS A 6 -14.65 23.51 -1.38
CA LYS A 6 -14.74 22.09 -1.69
C LYS A 6 -13.66 21.26 -0.96
N GLY A 7 -12.41 21.78 -0.92
CA GLY A 7 -11.29 21.15 -0.22
C GLY A 7 -11.50 21.09 1.30
N ALA A 8 -11.88 22.22 1.91
CA ALA A 8 -12.15 22.27 3.36
C ALA A 8 -13.30 21.34 3.76
N ARG A 9 -14.33 21.22 2.91
CA ARG A 9 -15.43 20.27 3.14
C ARG A 9 -14.94 18.82 3.04
N ALA A 10 -14.09 18.51 2.05
CA ALA A 10 -13.52 17.18 1.90
C ALA A 10 -12.68 16.78 3.12
N GLU A 11 -11.84 17.70 3.61
CA GLU A 11 -11.01 17.50 4.79
C GLU A 11 -11.85 17.30 6.05
N SER A 12 -12.84 18.15 6.29
CA SER A 12 -13.76 18.00 7.43
C SER A 12 -14.47 16.62 7.45
N LEU A 13 -14.87 16.12 6.27
CA LEU A 13 -15.49 14.81 6.16
C LEU A 13 -14.49 13.69 6.45
N TRP A 14 -13.25 13.83 6.03
CA TRP A 14 -12.17 12.88 6.29
C TRP A 14 -11.88 12.78 7.78
N LEU A 15 -11.66 13.91 8.48
CA LEU A 15 -11.45 13.93 9.93
C LEU A 15 -12.62 13.32 10.72
N ARG A 16 -13.86 13.60 10.28
CA ARG A 16 -15.04 13.00 10.90
C ARG A 16 -15.11 11.49 10.65
N ALA A 17 -14.64 11.03 9.51
CA ALA A 17 -14.58 9.60 9.21
C ALA A 17 -13.59 8.88 10.14
N GLU A 18 -12.40 9.45 10.34
CA GLU A 18 -11.40 8.91 11.28
C GLU A 18 -11.97 8.79 12.70
N LYS A 19 -12.63 9.83 13.19
CA LYS A 19 -13.29 9.79 14.52
C LYS A 19 -14.37 8.69 14.60
N GLN A 20 -15.11 8.40 13.52
CA GLN A 20 -16.07 7.29 13.50
C GLN A 20 -15.36 5.92 13.49
N GLU A 21 -14.21 5.83 12.81
CA GLU A 21 -13.38 4.62 12.77
C GLU A 21 -12.82 4.31 14.17
N GLU A 22 -12.27 5.29 14.87
CA GLU A 22 -11.80 5.18 16.25
C GLU A 22 -12.90 4.70 17.22
N GLN A 23 -14.16 5.08 16.94
CA GLN A 23 -15.33 4.63 17.71
C GLN A 23 -15.86 3.25 17.28
N GLY A 24 -15.19 2.56 16.35
CA GLY A 24 -15.63 1.27 15.82
C GLY A 24 -16.84 1.35 14.88
N LYS A 25 -17.32 2.56 14.53
CA LYS A 25 -18.52 2.79 13.71
C LYS A 25 -18.17 2.70 12.21
N MET A 26 -17.68 1.53 11.76
CA MET A 26 -17.10 1.34 10.42
C MET A 26 -18.01 1.72 9.26
N ARG A 27 -19.34 1.46 9.35
CA ARG A 27 -20.31 1.86 8.29
C ARG A 27 -20.45 3.37 8.17
N ALA A 28 -20.42 4.10 9.29
CA ALA A 28 -20.51 5.55 9.32
C ALA A 28 -19.19 6.16 8.80
N ALA A 29 -18.04 5.64 9.26
CA ALA A 29 -16.72 6.02 8.79
C ALA A 29 -16.61 5.86 7.27
N PHE A 30 -16.97 4.70 6.73
CA PHE A 30 -16.96 4.45 5.28
C PHE A 30 -17.80 5.48 4.50
N ARG A 31 -19.03 5.80 4.95
CA ARG A 31 -19.89 6.78 4.25
C ARG A 31 -19.26 8.17 4.21
N LEU A 32 -18.68 8.63 5.32
CA LEU A 32 -18.01 9.92 5.39
C LEU A 32 -16.72 9.92 4.56
N MET A 33 -15.92 8.85 4.62
CA MET A 33 -14.71 8.68 3.83
C MET A 33 -15.01 8.70 2.33
N LEU A 34 -16.08 8.00 1.90
CA LEU A 34 -16.53 8.00 0.52
C LEU A 34 -16.98 9.39 0.05
N ALA A 35 -17.67 10.14 0.90
CA ALA A 35 -18.06 11.52 0.60
C ALA A 35 -16.84 12.44 0.43
N SER A 36 -15.85 12.33 1.30
CA SER A 36 -14.56 13.05 1.21
C SER A 36 -13.82 12.70 -0.09
N ALA A 37 -13.69 11.39 -0.40
CA ALA A 37 -13.04 10.90 -1.62
C ALA A 37 -13.70 11.41 -2.91
N LYS A 38 -15.04 11.49 -2.93
CA LYS A 38 -15.81 12.06 -4.05
C LYS A 38 -15.54 13.55 -4.23
N LEU A 39 -15.30 14.29 -3.15
CA LEU A 39 -14.90 15.69 -3.19
C LEU A 39 -13.43 15.90 -3.61
N GLY A 40 -12.64 14.83 -3.73
CA GLY A 40 -11.29 14.87 -4.28
C GLY A 40 -10.17 14.77 -3.24
N ASN A 41 -10.47 14.51 -1.96
CA ASN A 41 -9.44 14.20 -0.98
C ASN A 41 -8.75 12.88 -1.36
N VAL A 42 -7.44 12.94 -1.63
CA VAL A 42 -6.71 11.80 -2.19
C VAL A 42 -6.41 10.74 -1.14
N SER A 43 -6.13 11.15 0.09
CA SER A 43 -5.97 10.22 1.22
C SER A 43 -7.27 9.44 1.46
N ALA A 44 -8.43 10.13 1.41
CA ALA A 44 -9.72 9.47 1.48
C ALA A 44 -9.97 8.50 0.32
N GLN A 45 -9.45 8.77 -0.88
CA GLN A 45 -9.54 7.84 -2.01
C GLN A 45 -8.77 6.54 -1.73
N VAL A 46 -7.57 6.62 -1.14
CA VAL A 46 -6.81 5.43 -0.72
C VAL A 46 -7.57 4.67 0.35
N ASN A 47 -8.08 5.36 1.38
CA ASN A 47 -8.82 4.74 2.46
C ASN A 47 -10.10 4.05 1.98
N VAL A 48 -10.86 4.66 1.06
CA VAL A 48 -12.05 4.01 0.44
C VAL A 48 -11.65 2.74 -0.31
N GLY A 49 -10.50 2.75 -1.00
CA GLY A 49 -9.93 1.55 -1.60
C GLY A 49 -9.70 0.45 -0.57
N ASN A 50 -9.09 0.78 0.58
CA ASN A 50 -8.84 -0.15 1.68
C ASN A 50 -10.17 -0.70 2.27
N TYR A 51 -11.16 0.16 2.50
CA TYR A 51 -12.48 -0.28 2.98
C TYR A 51 -13.11 -1.33 2.05
N TYR A 52 -13.01 -1.13 0.74
CA TYR A 52 -13.52 -2.10 -0.24
C TYR A 52 -12.66 -3.36 -0.33
N ASP A 53 -11.31 -3.27 -0.24
CA ASP A 53 -10.44 -4.45 -0.30
C ASP A 53 -10.61 -5.36 0.92
N ASP A 54 -10.75 -4.75 2.11
CA ASP A 54 -10.87 -5.49 3.37
C ASP A 54 -12.33 -5.83 3.73
N GLY A 55 -13.31 -5.15 3.12
CA GLY A 55 -14.72 -5.32 3.47
C GLY A 55 -15.10 -4.64 4.79
N ARG A 56 -14.38 -3.58 5.22
CA ARG A 56 -14.64 -2.86 6.47
C ARG A 56 -15.81 -1.89 6.31
N GLY A 57 -16.90 -2.10 7.03
CA GLY A 57 -18.09 -1.24 6.97
C GLY A 57 -18.84 -1.24 5.63
N VAL A 58 -18.37 -2.00 4.64
CA VAL A 58 -18.94 -2.19 3.31
C VAL A 58 -18.66 -3.60 2.84
N ARG A 59 -19.48 -4.15 1.94
CA ARG A 59 -19.20 -5.44 1.31
C ARG A 59 -17.89 -5.35 0.52
N ARG A 60 -17.03 -6.34 0.72
CA ARG A 60 -15.77 -6.45 -0.02
C ARG A 60 -16.01 -6.39 -1.53
N ASN A 61 -15.25 -5.52 -2.22
CA ASN A 61 -15.34 -5.35 -3.66
C ASN A 61 -13.99 -4.91 -4.24
N ARG A 62 -13.24 -5.87 -4.78
CA ARG A 62 -11.92 -5.64 -5.36
C ARG A 62 -11.92 -4.66 -6.53
N LEU A 63 -12.91 -4.72 -7.39
CA LEU A 63 -12.99 -3.81 -8.54
C LEU A 63 -13.16 -2.37 -8.08
N ALA A 64 -14.02 -2.16 -7.07
CA ALA A 64 -14.19 -0.85 -6.45
C ALA A 64 -12.89 -0.39 -5.75
N ALA A 65 -12.19 -1.28 -5.04
CA ALA A 65 -10.89 -0.97 -4.44
C ALA A 65 -9.88 -0.50 -5.50
N LEU A 66 -9.70 -1.28 -6.56
CA LEU A 66 -8.80 -0.93 -7.67
C LEU A 66 -9.20 0.38 -8.37
N HIS A 67 -10.50 0.65 -8.52
CA HIS A 67 -10.97 1.93 -9.06
C HIS A 67 -10.48 3.12 -8.22
N TRP A 68 -10.67 3.05 -6.89
CA TRP A 68 -10.28 4.13 -5.99
C TRP A 68 -8.77 4.28 -5.87
N PHE A 69 -8.01 3.19 -5.76
CA PHE A 69 -6.56 3.22 -5.77
C PHE A 69 -6.02 3.82 -7.07
N LYS A 70 -6.51 3.43 -8.26
CA LYS A 70 -6.10 4.02 -9.53
C LYS A 70 -6.40 5.51 -9.61
N LYS A 71 -7.48 5.97 -8.98
CA LYS A 71 -7.82 7.40 -8.91
C LYS A 71 -6.80 8.18 -8.08
N ALA A 72 -6.38 7.65 -6.92
CA ALA A 72 -5.33 8.23 -6.09
C ALA A 72 -3.94 8.14 -6.77
N TYR A 73 -3.62 7.02 -7.41
CA TYR A 73 -2.38 6.83 -8.16
C TYR A 73 -2.18 7.88 -9.26
N ARG A 74 -3.22 8.23 -10.03
CA ARG A 74 -3.16 9.29 -11.05
C ARG A 74 -2.84 10.68 -10.47
N ARG A 75 -2.95 10.84 -9.16
CA ARG A 75 -2.58 12.05 -8.40
C ARG A 75 -1.19 11.94 -7.76
N GLY A 76 -0.40 10.92 -8.12
CA GLY A 76 0.97 10.71 -7.65
C GLY A 76 1.11 10.02 -6.30
N TYR A 77 0.04 9.45 -5.74
CA TYR A 77 0.11 8.77 -4.44
C TYR A 77 0.77 7.39 -4.57
N SER A 78 1.98 7.27 -4.03
CA SER A 78 2.75 6.02 -4.06
C SER A 78 2.06 4.87 -3.33
N SER A 79 1.46 5.16 -2.16
CA SER A 79 0.71 4.16 -1.38
C SER A 79 -0.46 3.54 -2.15
N ALA A 80 -1.06 4.28 -3.08
CA ALA A 80 -2.10 3.73 -3.94
C ALA A 80 -1.54 2.68 -4.91
N ALA A 81 -0.35 2.92 -5.49
CA ALA A 81 0.33 1.94 -6.33
C ALA A 81 0.74 0.69 -5.51
N HIS A 82 1.25 0.89 -4.29
CA HIS A 82 1.52 -0.19 -3.34
C HIS A 82 0.27 -1.06 -3.13
N ASN A 83 -0.85 -0.44 -2.76
CA ASN A 83 -2.09 -1.16 -2.49
C ASN A 83 -2.63 -1.92 -3.72
N ILE A 84 -2.50 -1.36 -4.93
CA ILE A 84 -2.81 -2.09 -6.17
C ILE A 84 -1.90 -3.32 -6.30
N GLY A 85 -0.62 -3.20 -6.01
CA GLY A 85 0.33 -4.32 -5.98
C GLY A 85 -0.09 -5.41 -5.01
N VAL A 86 -0.52 -5.03 -3.80
CA VAL A 86 -1.03 -5.96 -2.78
C VAL A 86 -2.29 -6.68 -3.26
N VAL A 87 -3.24 -5.97 -3.90
CA VAL A 87 -4.45 -6.59 -4.46
C VAL A 87 -4.08 -7.65 -5.49
N TYR A 88 -3.17 -7.35 -6.43
CA TYR A 88 -2.75 -8.33 -7.42
C TYR A 88 -1.95 -9.49 -6.83
N ARG A 89 -1.16 -9.25 -5.78
CA ARG A 89 -0.48 -10.33 -5.03
C ARG A 89 -1.48 -11.29 -4.39
N LYS A 90 -2.51 -10.78 -3.73
CA LYS A 90 -3.60 -11.57 -3.14
C LYS A 90 -4.37 -12.40 -4.20
N GLU A 91 -4.32 -11.99 -5.47
CA GLU A 91 -4.90 -12.72 -6.60
C GLU A 91 -3.94 -13.72 -7.26
N GLY A 92 -2.71 -13.87 -6.77
CA GLY A 92 -1.69 -14.70 -7.40
C GLY A 92 -1.14 -14.14 -8.72
N LYS A 93 -1.45 -12.88 -9.07
CA LYS A 93 -1.03 -12.23 -10.32
C LYS A 93 0.35 -11.58 -10.15
N ALA A 94 1.39 -12.39 -10.02
CA ALA A 94 2.74 -11.97 -9.64
C ALA A 94 3.31 -10.86 -10.54
N HIS A 95 3.26 -11.00 -11.88
CA HIS A 95 3.78 -9.97 -12.79
C HIS A 95 3.07 -8.61 -12.62
N ARG A 96 1.75 -8.61 -12.45
CA ARG A 96 0.99 -7.37 -12.21
C ARG A 96 1.33 -6.77 -10.85
N SER A 97 1.50 -7.59 -9.82
CA SER A 97 1.91 -7.18 -8.50
C SER A 97 3.28 -6.49 -8.53
N LEU A 98 4.29 -7.12 -9.12
CA LEU A 98 5.63 -6.56 -9.29
C LEU A 98 5.63 -5.25 -10.07
N TYR A 99 4.87 -5.18 -11.17
CA TYR A 99 4.71 -3.93 -11.93
C TYR A 99 4.24 -2.80 -11.01
N TRP A 100 3.21 -3.02 -10.20
CA TRP A 100 2.65 -1.99 -9.35
C TRP A 100 3.54 -1.62 -8.16
N PHE A 101 4.24 -2.58 -7.55
CA PHE A 101 5.25 -2.27 -6.54
C PHE A 101 6.41 -1.47 -7.12
N SER A 102 6.86 -1.79 -8.35
CA SER A 102 7.87 -0.99 -9.04
C SER A 102 7.39 0.43 -9.31
N ARG A 103 6.12 0.62 -9.70
CA ARG A 103 5.51 1.96 -9.84
C ARG A 103 5.45 2.71 -8.50
N SER A 104 5.18 2.01 -7.40
CA SER A 104 5.20 2.60 -6.07
C SER A 104 6.61 3.10 -5.69
N VAL A 105 7.63 2.28 -5.93
CA VAL A 105 9.05 2.66 -5.72
C VAL A 105 9.42 3.89 -6.53
N GLN A 106 9.01 3.97 -7.81
CA GLN A 106 9.26 5.14 -8.68
C GLN A 106 8.60 6.42 -8.17
N LEU A 107 7.50 6.29 -7.43
CA LEU A 107 6.82 7.41 -6.75
C LEU A 107 7.36 7.70 -5.34
N GLY A 108 8.49 7.09 -4.96
CA GLY A 108 9.19 7.37 -3.70
C GLY A 108 8.85 6.44 -2.54
N ASP A 109 8.04 5.41 -2.73
CA ASP A 109 7.78 4.41 -1.68
C ASP A 109 8.90 3.37 -1.63
N ALA A 110 9.91 3.64 -0.84
CA ALA A 110 11.04 2.73 -0.66
C ALA A 110 10.62 1.39 0.00
N GLU A 111 9.53 1.37 0.78
CA GLU A 111 9.06 0.17 1.47
C GLU A 111 8.54 -0.90 0.50
N SER A 112 8.04 -0.52 -0.66
CA SER A 112 7.64 -1.45 -1.73
C SER A 112 8.79 -2.32 -2.26
N ASN A 113 10.07 -1.95 -2.05
CA ASN A 113 11.21 -2.83 -2.33
C ASN A 113 11.18 -4.09 -1.47
N LEU A 114 10.61 -4.05 -0.26
CA LEU A 114 10.44 -5.23 0.60
C LEU A 114 9.58 -6.29 -0.10
N GLU A 115 8.46 -5.87 -0.69
CA GLU A 115 7.54 -6.78 -1.39
C GLU A 115 8.17 -7.38 -2.65
N ILE A 116 8.93 -6.57 -3.40
CA ILE A 116 9.68 -7.06 -4.57
C ILE A 116 10.76 -8.05 -4.13
N GLY A 117 11.50 -7.75 -3.08
CA GLY A 117 12.51 -8.65 -2.53
C GLY A 117 11.93 -9.98 -2.05
N LYS A 118 10.78 -9.97 -1.37
CA LYS A 118 10.05 -11.18 -0.98
C LYS A 118 9.67 -12.04 -2.18
N HIS A 119 9.21 -11.42 -3.26
CA HIS A 119 8.87 -12.14 -4.48
C HIS A 119 10.08 -12.88 -5.06
N PHE A 120 11.24 -12.21 -5.23
CA PHE A 120 12.45 -12.85 -5.72
C PHE A 120 12.96 -13.96 -4.80
N LEU A 121 12.84 -13.79 -3.48
CA LEU A 121 13.29 -14.78 -2.52
C LEU A 121 12.43 -16.05 -2.50
N HIS A 122 11.11 -15.90 -2.58
CA HIS A 122 10.16 -16.99 -2.33
C HIS A 122 9.57 -17.58 -3.61
N SER A 123 9.26 -16.76 -4.61
CA SER A 123 8.60 -17.21 -5.83
C SER A 123 9.58 -17.58 -6.93
N GLU A 124 10.64 -16.78 -7.12
CA GLU A 124 11.66 -17.05 -8.13
C GLU A 124 12.89 -17.78 -7.58
N ASN A 125 12.96 -17.94 -6.25
CA ASN A 125 14.09 -18.54 -5.57
C ASN A 125 15.45 -17.92 -5.99
N ASP A 126 15.46 -16.59 -6.22
CA ASP A 126 16.64 -15.80 -6.59
C ASP A 126 17.11 -14.93 -5.40
N PRO A 127 17.97 -15.47 -4.51
CA PRO A 127 18.45 -14.71 -3.36
C PRO A 127 19.36 -13.54 -3.77
N ARG A 128 20.03 -13.59 -4.94
CA ARG A 128 20.88 -12.48 -5.41
C ARG A 128 20.05 -11.24 -5.71
N LYS A 129 18.99 -11.39 -6.49
CA LYS A 129 18.05 -10.29 -6.76
C LYS A 129 17.35 -9.82 -5.48
N ALA A 130 16.90 -10.75 -4.64
CA ALA A 130 16.25 -10.40 -3.38
C ALA A 130 17.11 -9.49 -2.49
N ILE A 131 18.42 -9.81 -2.36
CA ILE A 131 19.38 -9.00 -1.60
C ILE A 131 19.45 -7.56 -2.11
N VAL A 132 19.42 -7.36 -3.43
CA VAL A 132 19.46 -6.03 -4.04
C VAL A 132 18.27 -5.18 -3.59
N TYR A 133 17.07 -5.76 -3.58
CA TYR A 133 15.86 -5.05 -3.18
C TYR A 133 15.79 -4.81 -1.67
N PHE A 134 16.13 -5.79 -0.84
CA PHE A 134 16.13 -5.61 0.62
C PHE A 134 17.13 -4.53 1.07
N LYS A 135 18.29 -4.39 0.41
CA LYS A 135 19.26 -3.31 0.70
C LYS A 135 18.74 -1.91 0.38
N ARG A 136 17.73 -1.78 -0.47
CA ARG A 136 17.10 -0.49 -0.81
C ARG A 136 16.12 -0.01 0.26
N VAL A 137 15.64 -0.90 1.13
CA VAL A 137 14.80 -0.54 2.28
C VAL A 137 15.71 -0.02 3.39
N LYS A 138 15.88 1.30 3.44
CA LYS A 138 16.73 1.98 4.44
C LYS A 138 15.86 2.71 5.47
N PRO A 139 16.35 2.89 6.71
CA PRO A 139 15.62 3.66 7.71
C PRO A 139 15.53 5.12 7.26
N THR A 140 14.32 5.56 6.97
CA THR A 140 13.99 6.93 6.59
C THR A 140 12.65 7.29 7.20
N ARG A 141 12.28 8.57 7.21
CA ARG A 141 10.93 8.99 7.67
C ARG A 141 9.77 8.37 6.88
N TRP A 142 10.06 7.79 5.71
CA TRP A 142 9.07 7.21 4.80
C TRP A 142 9.03 5.68 4.84
N VAL A 143 9.92 5.06 5.60
CA VAL A 143 9.96 3.61 5.82
C VAL A 143 9.64 3.36 7.28
N SER A 144 8.63 2.55 7.54
CA SER A 144 8.27 2.20 8.90
C SER A 144 9.40 1.41 9.58
N GLN A 145 9.55 1.58 10.89
CA GLN A 145 10.53 0.80 11.66
C GLN A 145 10.31 -0.70 11.45
N ALA A 146 9.06 -1.15 11.49
CA ALA A 146 8.70 -2.54 11.23
C ALA A 146 9.09 -3.02 9.83
N GLY A 147 8.88 -2.20 8.80
CA GLY A 147 9.27 -2.50 7.42
C GLY A 147 10.79 -2.65 7.26
N TYR A 148 11.56 -1.77 7.92
CA TYR A 148 13.03 -1.87 7.93
C TYR A 148 13.53 -3.11 8.64
N GLU A 149 12.99 -3.44 9.81
CA GLU A 149 13.34 -4.64 10.56
C GLU A 149 13.00 -5.91 9.78
N GLU A 150 11.84 -5.94 9.14
CA GLU A 150 11.43 -7.04 8.28
C GLU A 150 12.38 -7.21 7.10
N ALA A 151 12.74 -6.12 6.41
CA ALA A 151 13.70 -6.15 5.30
C ALA A 151 15.07 -6.66 5.76
N THR A 152 15.54 -6.24 6.94
CA THR A 152 16.79 -6.69 7.52
C THR A 152 16.77 -8.20 7.82
N ARG A 153 15.65 -8.71 8.36
CA ARG A 153 15.46 -10.14 8.61
C ARG A 153 15.52 -10.95 7.30
N PHE A 154 14.81 -10.51 6.27
CA PHE A 154 14.82 -11.17 4.96
C PHE A 154 16.18 -11.05 4.25
N LEU A 155 16.90 -9.95 4.41
CA LEU A 155 18.25 -9.78 3.89
C LEU A 155 19.21 -10.84 4.46
N ARG A 156 19.15 -11.08 5.78
CA ARG A 156 19.94 -12.13 6.43
C ARG A 156 19.59 -13.52 5.93
N ALA A 157 18.28 -13.80 5.74
CA ALA A 157 17.83 -15.07 5.20
C ALA A 157 18.28 -15.30 3.75
N ALA A 158 18.22 -14.27 2.92
CA ALA A 158 18.66 -14.34 1.51
C ALA A 158 20.19 -14.57 1.41
N LYS A 159 20.99 -13.92 2.27
CA LYS A 159 22.43 -14.15 2.32
C LYS A 159 22.76 -15.60 2.69
N ARG A 160 22.15 -16.14 3.74
CA ARG A 160 22.34 -17.55 4.13
C ARG A 160 21.98 -18.53 3.02
N ARG A 161 20.89 -18.29 2.28
CA ARG A 161 20.52 -19.12 1.12
C ARG A 161 21.54 -19.04 -0.01
N LEU A 162 22.13 -17.87 -0.23
CA LEU A 162 23.16 -17.68 -1.24
C LEU A 162 24.46 -18.42 -0.87
N GLU A 163 24.89 -18.31 0.38
CA GLU A 163 26.06 -19.02 0.92
C GLU A 163 25.89 -20.55 0.82
N ALA A 164 24.74 -21.07 1.24
CA ALA A 164 24.44 -22.51 1.13
C ALA A 164 24.51 -23.04 -0.31
N ARG A 165 24.17 -22.22 -1.30
CA ARG A 165 24.28 -22.60 -2.73
C ARG A 165 25.70 -22.54 -3.30
N GLN A 166 26.61 -21.87 -2.63
CA GLN A 166 28.04 -21.84 -3.04
C GLN A 166 28.82 -23.01 -2.48
N LEU A 167 28.29 -23.65 -1.42
CA LEU A 167 28.88 -24.80 -0.76
C LEU A 167 28.36 -26.15 -1.26
N ALA A 168 27.29 -26.16 -2.04
CA ALA A 168 26.65 -27.33 -2.67
C ALA A 168 27.08 -27.49 -4.12
#